data_94713e46bdb5ec51aa0f86ed692f20a5
#
_entry.id   94713e46bdb5ec51aa0f86ed692f20a5
#
_cell.length_a   1.000
_cell.length_b   1.000
_cell.length_c   1.000
_cell.angle_alpha   90.00
_cell.angle_beta   90.00
_cell.angle_gamma   90.00
#
_symmetry.space_group_name_H-M   'P 1'
#
loop_
_entity.id
_entity.type
_entity.pdbx_description
1 polymer ?
#
loop_
_entity_poly.entity_id
_entity_poly.type
_entity_poly.pdbx_seq_one_letter_code
_entity_poly.pdbx_strand_id
1 'polypeptide(L)'
;MYAPEIILSGAPNARDLGGIETIDGRVLSPGRLIRSGMLSRLDDNDISYLKNAGLRTVVDFRTTAERLQKPDRLPGGVDYIICPMLEDKAEGITRDKPETEDEEAQRTVKMARRLMERDPDAAAQMRSLYPILVTLEHSVLHYRQFFEILLRHEE
;
A
#
# COMPACT_ATOMS: atom_id res chain seq x y z
N MET A 1 -14.12 -11.32 -9.41
CA MET A 1 -13.64 -12.42 -8.54
C MET A 1 -12.87 -11.81 -7.38
N TYR A 2 -13.04 -12.29 -6.14
CA TYR A 2 -12.41 -11.69 -4.97
C TYR A 2 -11.01 -12.28 -4.78
N ALA A 3 -9.96 -11.44 -4.73
CA ALA A 3 -8.58 -11.89 -4.53
C ALA A 3 -8.44 -12.57 -3.16
N PRO A 4 -7.84 -13.79 -3.06
CA PRO A 4 -7.71 -14.51 -1.80
C PRO A 4 -6.89 -13.72 -0.78
N GLU A 5 -7.36 -13.73 0.46
CA GLU A 5 -6.70 -13.05 1.56
C GLU A 5 -5.49 -13.84 2.05
N ILE A 6 -4.40 -13.12 2.27
CA ILE A 6 -3.19 -13.63 2.92
C ILE A 6 -3.20 -13.11 4.35
N ILE A 7 -3.16 -14.01 5.32
CA ILE A 7 -3.19 -13.64 6.74
C ILE A 7 -1.77 -13.29 7.18
N LEU A 8 -1.52 -11.98 7.33
CA LEU A 8 -0.29 -11.43 7.94
C LEU A 8 -0.69 -10.63 9.18
N SER A 9 -0.09 -10.93 10.32
CA SER A 9 -0.41 -10.27 11.59
C SER A 9 -0.10 -8.77 11.55
N GLY A 10 1.05 -8.43 10.95
CA GLY A 10 1.55 -7.06 10.87
C GLY A 10 1.14 -6.29 9.60
N ALA A 11 0.49 -6.93 8.63
CA ALA A 11 0.06 -6.29 7.39
C ALA A 11 -1.38 -6.67 7.03
N PRO A 12 -2.38 -6.04 7.66
CA PRO A 12 -3.78 -6.34 7.37
C PRO A 12 -4.12 -6.05 5.91
N ASN A 13 -5.16 -6.74 5.40
CA ASN A 13 -5.64 -6.59 4.02
C ASN A 13 -4.63 -7.04 2.95
N ALA A 14 -3.71 -7.95 3.30
CA ALA A 14 -2.85 -8.58 2.31
C ALA A 14 -3.66 -9.55 1.45
N ARG A 15 -3.45 -9.51 0.12
CA ARG A 15 -4.19 -10.31 -0.87
C ARG A 15 -3.29 -10.72 -2.01
N ASP A 16 -3.42 -11.98 -2.43
CA ASP A 16 -2.87 -12.44 -3.70
C ASP A 16 -3.81 -11.99 -4.85
N LEU A 17 -3.27 -11.30 -5.84
CA LEU A 17 -4.02 -10.87 -7.01
C LEU A 17 -4.13 -11.98 -8.09
N GLY A 18 -3.59 -13.16 -7.82
CA GLY A 18 -3.75 -14.34 -8.67
C GLY A 18 -5.21 -14.73 -8.87
N GLY A 19 -5.52 -15.27 -10.03
CA GLY A 19 -6.88 -15.66 -10.40
C GLY A 19 -7.76 -14.51 -10.91
N ILE A 20 -7.29 -13.27 -10.93
CA ILE A 20 -8.00 -12.15 -11.55
C ILE A 20 -7.90 -12.27 -13.06
N GLU A 21 -9.06 -12.30 -13.73
CA GLU A 21 -9.15 -12.33 -15.18
C GLU A 21 -8.94 -10.94 -15.77
N THR A 22 -8.11 -10.87 -16.81
CA THR A 22 -7.85 -9.65 -17.57
C THR A 22 -8.89 -9.48 -18.68
N ILE A 23 -8.99 -8.29 -19.26
CA ILE A 23 -9.99 -7.96 -20.28
C ILE A 23 -9.86 -8.82 -21.56
N ASP A 24 -8.67 -9.36 -21.82
CA ASP A 24 -8.38 -10.26 -22.93
C ASP A 24 -8.51 -11.76 -22.59
N GLY A 25 -9.11 -12.08 -21.42
CA GLY A 25 -9.40 -13.44 -20.98
C GLY A 25 -8.21 -14.19 -20.37
N ARG A 26 -7.05 -13.57 -20.22
CA ARG A 26 -5.93 -14.16 -19.47
C ARG A 26 -6.18 -14.05 -17.97
N VAL A 27 -5.47 -14.83 -17.19
CA VAL A 27 -5.60 -14.88 -15.73
C VAL A 27 -4.25 -14.58 -15.09
N LEU A 28 -4.23 -13.71 -14.09
CA LEU A 28 -3.02 -13.46 -13.30
C LEU A 28 -2.60 -14.73 -12.57
N SER A 29 -1.32 -15.09 -12.68
CA SER A 29 -0.76 -16.25 -12.00
C SER A 29 -0.78 -16.06 -10.47
N PRO A 30 -1.27 -17.04 -9.70
CA PRO A 30 -1.25 -16.98 -8.24
C PRO A 30 0.18 -16.89 -7.68
N GLY A 31 0.35 -16.24 -6.54
CA GLY A 31 1.63 -16.10 -5.86
C GLY A 31 2.63 -15.14 -6.52
N ARG A 32 2.24 -14.42 -7.59
CA ARG A 32 3.14 -13.52 -8.33
C ARG A 32 3.00 -12.07 -7.90
N LEU A 33 1.80 -11.63 -7.58
CA LEU A 33 1.51 -10.24 -7.25
C LEU A 33 0.64 -10.15 -6.00
N ILE A 34 1.22 -9.65 -4.93
CA ILE A 34 0.56 -9.47 -3.64
C ILE A 34 0.39 -7.99 -3.38
N ARG A 35 -0.84 -7.56 -3.03
CA ARG A 35 -1.07 -6.23 -2.46
C ARG A 35 -1.23 -6.34 -0.94
N SER A 36 -0.74 -5.34 -0.20
CA SER A 36 -0.93 -5.28 1.26
C SER A 36 -1.06 -3.83 1.75
N GLY A 37 -1.37 -3.66 3.01
CA GLY A 37 -1.09 -2.43 3.75
C GLY A 37 0.41 -2.25 4.01
N MET A 38 0.76 -1.28 4.88
CA MET A 38 2.17 -1.05 5.26
C MET A 38 2.78 -2.29 5.91
N LEU A 39 4.09 -2.50 5.70
CA LEU A 39 4.84 -3.66 6.18
C LEU A 39 5.66 -3.37 7.44
N SER A 40 5.48 -2.21 8.05
CA SER A 40 6.28 -1.76 9.22
C SER A 40 6.06 -2.59 10.49
N ARG A 41 4.94 -3.33 10.57
CA ARG A 41 4.57 -4.14 11.76
C ARG A 41 4.69 -5.63 11.54
N LEU A 42 5.33 -6.09 10.46
CA LEU A 42 5.53 -7.52 10.23
C LEU A 42 6.26 -8.16 11.39
N ASP A 43 5.75 -9.28 11.89
CA ASP A 43 6.43 -10.11 12.88
C ASP A 43 7.35 -11.16 12.22
N ASP A 44 8.02 -11.98 13.01
CA ASP A 44 8.95 -12.99 12.48
C ASP A 44 8.25 -14.11 11.70
N ASN A 45 6.99 -14.40 12.02
CA ASN A 45 6.18 -15.39 11.30
C ASN A 45 5.79 -14.82 9.92
N ASP A 46 5.36 -13.54 9.88
CA ASP A 46 5.04 -12.84 8.63
C ASP A 46 6.26 -12.78 7.70
N ILE A 47 7.44 -12.42 8.26
CA ILE A 47 8.71 -12.40 7.54
C ILE A 47 9.05 -13.79 6.97
N SER A 48 8.90 -14.83 7.80
CA SER A 48 9.16 -16.21 7.39
C SER A 48 8.19 -16.66 6.29
N TYR A 49 6.91 -16.31 6.42
CA TYR A 49 5.90 -16.59 5.41
C TYR A 49 6.27 -15.93 4.06
N LEU A 50 6.54 -14.62 4.05
CA LEU A 50 6.89 -13.87 2.84
C LEU A 50 8.17 -14.40 2.17
N LYS A 51 9.18 -14.77 2.98
CA LYS A 51 10.40 -15.42 2.49
C LYS A 51 10.11 -16.76 1.82
N ASN A 52 9.30 -17.61 2.45
CA ASN A 52 8.92 -18.92 1.93
C ASN A 52 8.02 -18.80 0.68
N ALA A 53 7.20 -17.76 0.61
CA ALA A 53 6.41 -17.41 -0.58
C ALA A 53 7.28 -16.89 -1.75
N GLY A 54 8.59 -16.70 -1.53
CA GLY A 54 9.51 -16.25 -2.57
C GLY A 54 9.42 -14.75 -2.88
N LEU A 55 9.07 -13.91 -1.88
CA LEU A 55 9.06 -12.45 -2.06
C LEU A 55 10.43 -11.96 -2.52
N ARG A 56 10.49 -11.30 -3.68
CA ARG A 56 11.71 -10.75 -4.28
C ARG A 56 11.75 -9.24 -4.29
N THR A 57 10.60 -8.61 -4.54
CA THR A 57 10.52 -7.17 -4.74
C THR A 57 9.33 -6.58 -3.97
N VAL A 58 9.57 -5.46 -3.32
CA VAL A 58 8.52 -4.62 -2.73
C VAL A 58 8.52 -3.28 -3.44
N VAL A 59 7.36 -2.87 -3.94
CA VAL A 59 7.13 -1.54 -4.51
C VAL A 59 6.31 -0.72 -3.51
N ASP A 60 6.91 0.32 -2.97
CA ASP A 60 6.28 1.18 -1.96
C ASP A 60 5.72 2.46 -2.60
N PHE A 61 4.39 2.60 -2.56
CA PHE A 61 3.66 3.74 -3.12
C PHE A 61 3.47 4.90 -2.15
N ARG A 62 3.98 4.76 -0.91
CA ARG A 62 3.83 5.77 0.14
C ARG A 62 4.71 6.99 -0.10
N THR A 63 4.28 8.12 0.43
CA THR A 63 5.07 9.36 0.46
C THR A 63 6.36 9.19 1.27
N THR A 64 7.31 10.10 1.10
CA THR A 64 8.57 10.07 1.86
C THR A 64 8.32 10.22 3.36
N ALA A 65 7.39 11.09 3.76
CA ALA A 65 7.03 11.30 5.15
C ALA A 65 6.49 10.01 5.80
N GLU A 66 5.60 9.29 5.11
CA GLU A 66 5.04 8.03 5.63
C GLU A 66 6.11 6.94 5.80
N ARG A 67 7.04 6.82 4.83
CA ARG A 67 8.13 5.84 4.91
C ARG A 67 9.10 6.12 6.04
N LEU A 68 9.46 7.39 6.23
CA LEU A 68 10.36 7.79 7.32
C LEU A 68 9.71 7.61 8.70
N GLN A 69 8.42 7.86 8.81
CA GLN A 69 7.68 7.68 10.05
C GLN A 69 7.49 6.20 10.40
N LYS A 70 7.25 5.35 9.40
CA LYS A 70 7.00 3.90 9.57
C LYS A 70 7.76 3.11 8.51
N PRO A 71 9.09 2.93 8.69
CA PRO A 71 9.89 2.15 7.77
C PRO A 71 9.43 0.69 7.74
N ASP A 72 9.39 0.10 6.55
CA ASP A 72 9.00 -1.28 6.39
C ASP A 72 10.04 -2.23 6.97
N ARG A 73 9.55 -3.32 7.54
CA ARG A 73 10.34 -4.46 8.00
C ARG A 73 10.24 -5.57 6.95
N LEU A 74 11.35 -5.88 6.28
CA LEU A 74 11.36 -6.81 5.15
C LEU A 74 12.29 -7.99 5.39
N PRO A 75 12.05 -9.16 4.73
CA PRO A 75 13.03 -10.22 4.66
C PRO A 75 14.33 -9.74 4.01
N GLY A 76 15.47 -10.29 4.45
CA GLY A 76 16.75 -10.00 3.79
C GLY A 76 16.76 -10.45 2.32
N GLY A 77 17.41 -9.66 1.46
CA GLY A 77 17.54 -9.97 0.02
C GLY A 77 16.35 -9.58 -0.84
N VAL A 78 15.43 -8.79 -0.30
CA VAL A 78 14.30 -8.23 -1.05
C VAL A 78 14.70 -6.87 -1.65
N ASP A 79 14.43 -6.69 -2.94
CA ASP A 79 14.58 -5.41 -3.62
C ASP A 79 13.46 -4.47 -3.19
N TYR A 80 13.84 -3.29 -2.67
CA TYR A 80 12.88 -2.28 -2.23
C TYR A 80 12.88 -1.09 -3.18
N ILE A 81 11.76 -0.89 -3.88
CA ILE A 81 11.61 0.14 -4.90
C ILE A 81 10.62 1.19 -4.43
N ILE A 82 11.08 2.44 -4.40
CA ILE A 82 10.28 3.59 -4.00
C ILE A 82 9.55 4.14 -5.23
N CYS A 83 8.21 4.17 -5.17
CA CYS A 83 7.35 4.58 -6.28
C CYS A 83 6.14 5.40 -5.76
N PRO A 84 6.35 6.59 -5.15
CA PRO A 84 5.31 7.33 -4.45
C PRO A 84 4.24 7.82 -5.41
N MET A 85 2.97 7.51 -5.13
CA MET A 85 1.84 7.96 -5.96
C MET A 85 1.43 9.41 -5.68
N LEU A 86 1.83 9.96 -4.53
CA LEU A 86 1.60 11.35 -4.13
C LEU A 86 2.91 12.00 -3.70
N GLU A 87 3.03 13.30 -3.94
CA GLU A 87 4.12 14.10 -3.41
C GLU A 87 3.82 14.57 -1.98
N ASP A 88 4.84 14.68 -1.14
CA ASP A 88 4.71 15.16 0.25
C ASP A 88 4.08 16.57 0.34
N LYS A 89 4.21 17.39 -0.71
CA LYS A 89 3.68 18.76 -0.77
C LYS A 89 2.19 18.85 -1.15
N ALA A 90 1.62 17.78 -1.71
CA ALA A 90 0.21 17.77 -2.16
C ALA A 90 -0.78 17.71 -0.99
N GLU A 91 -0.33 17.39 0.21
CA GLU A 91 -1.23 17.04 1.29
C GLU A 91 -1.67 18.20 2.19
N GLY A 92 -1.02 19.38 2.22
CA GLY A 92 -1.44 20.47 3.12
C GLY A 92 -1.69 20.02 4.60
N ILE A 93 -1.32 18.80 4.95
CA ILE A 93 -1.50 18.18 6.24
C ILE A 93 -0.16 18.28 6.97
N THR A 94 0.04 19.38 7.64
CA THR A 94 1.03 19.48 8.72
C THR A 94 0.59 18.53 9.83
N ARG A 95 1.11 17.31 9.81
CA ARG A 95 0.94 16.39 10.95
C ARG A 95 1.95 16.79 12.01
N ASP A 96 1.47 17.43 13.08
CA ASP A 96 2.23 17.47 14.32
C ASP A 96 2.57 16.01 14.71
N LYS A 97 3.84 15.72 14.95
CA LYS A 97 4.29 14.37 15.30
C LYS A 97 3.57 13.89 16.56
N PRO A 98 2.88 12.73 16.55
CA PRO A 98 2.41 12.12 17.80
C PRO A 98 3.61 11.66 18.62
N GLU A 99 3.56 11.86 19.94
CA GLU A 99 4.65 11.52 20.85
C GLU A 99 4.71 10.02 21.18
N THR A 100 3.57 9.29 21.04
CA THR A 100 3.47 7.84 21.30
C THR A 100 2.58 7.11 20.28
N GLU A 101 2.78 5.77 20.15
CA GLU A 101 1.96 4.93 19.25
C GLU A 101 0.47 4.90 19.63
N ASP A 102 0.17 4.93 20.93
CA ASP A 102 -1.20 4.97 21.46
C ASP A 102 -1.87 6.30 21.15
N GLU A 103 -1.15 7.40 21.20
CA GLU A 103 -1.64 8.74 20.83
C GLU A 103 -1.93 8.82 19.34
N GLU A 104 -1.12 8.18 18.50
CA GLU A 104 -1.34 8.13 17.06
C GLU A 104 -2.59 7.31 16.71
N ALA A 105 -2.76 6.13 17.33
CA ALA A 105 -3.96 5.31 17.14
C ALA A 105 -5.22 6.05 17.58
N GLN A 106 -5.20 6.69 18.76
CA GLN A 106 -6.31 7.49 19.27
C GLN A 106 -6.58 8.71 18.39
N ARG A 107 -5.54 9.37 17.87
CA ARG A 107 -5.65 10.54 16.99
C ARG A 107 -6.25 10.13 15.64
N THR A 108 -5.83 9.00 15.08
CA THR A 108 -6.38 8.44 13.83
C THR A 108 -7.84 8.07 13.99
N VAL A 109 -8.19 7.38 15.08
CA VAL A 109 -9.60 7.04 15.40
C VAL A 109 -10.43 8.31 15.63
N LYS A 110 -9.89 9.28 16.38
CA LYS A 110 -10.56 10.57 16.64
C LYS A 110 -10.73 11.41 15.38
N MET A 111 -9.75 11.38 14.48
CA MET A 111 -9.82 12.07 13.19
C MET A 111 -10.82 11.38 12.25
N ALA A 112 -10.80 10.05 12.15
CA ALA A 112 -11.78 9.27 11.39
C ALA A 112 -13.20 9.51 11.93
N ARG A 113 -13.37 9.52 13.27
CA ARG A 113 -14.65 9.80 13.91
C ARG A 113 -15.12 11.23 13.65
N ARG A 114 -14.22 12.24 13.73
CA ARG A 114 -14.54 13.64 13.39
C ARG A 114 -14.91 13.83 11.93
N LEU A 115 -14.26 13.11 11.01
CA LEU A 115 -14.60 13.09 9.59
C LEU A 115 -15.98 12.47 9.38
N MET A 116 -16.28 11.35 10.05
CA MET A 116 -17.59 10.69 9.99
C MET A 116 -18.70 11.53 10.64
N GLU A 117 -18.40 12.27 11.72
CA GLU A 117 -19.38 13.12 12.42
C GLU A 117 -19.63 14.47 11.71
N ARG A 118 -18.63 14.97 10.95
CA ARG A 118 -18.72 16.27 10.25
C ARG A 118 -19.25 16.18 8.83
N ASP A 119 -19.11 15.02 8.20
CA ASP A 119 -19.43 14.88 6.79
C ASP A 119 -20.05 13.49 6.52
N PRO A 120 -21.38 13.42 6.37
CA PRO A 120 -22.05 12.19 5.95
C PRO A 120 -21.55 11.70 4.57
N ASP A 121 -20.71 12.49 3.90
CA ASP A 121 -20.18 12.20 2.57
C ASP A 121 -18.67 11.91 2.54
N ALA A 122 -18.05 11.57 3.68
CA ALA A 122 -16.63 11.19 3.75
C ALA A 122 -16.28 10.05 2.75
N ALA A 123 -17.22 9.15 2.49
CA ALA A 123 -17.09 8.12 1.46
C ALA A 123 -17.11 8.69 0.04
N ALA A 124 -17.84 9.77 -0.22
CA ALA A 124 -17.83 10.45 -1.52
C ALA A 124 -16.55 11.26 -1.71
N GLN A 125 -16.06 11.92 -0.66
CA GLN A 125 -14.74 12.60 -0.70
C GLN A 125 -13.62 11.60 -0.98
N MET A 126 -13.61 10.44 -0.31
CA MET A 126 -12.66 9.37 -0.62
C MET A 126 -12.80 8.93 -2.08
N ARG A 127 -14.02 8.71 -2.58
CA ARG A 127 -14.22 8.34 -3.99
C ARG A 127 -13.72 9.40 -4.96
N SER A 128 -13.80 10.70 -4.62
CA SER A 128 -13.31 11.80 -5.46
C SER A 128 -11.77 11.84 -5.56
N LEU A 129 -11.04 11.24 -4.61
CA LEU A 129 -9.58 11.16 -4.63
C LEU A 129 -9.07 10.12 -5.63
N TYR A 130 -9.82 9.03 -5.88
CA TYR A 130 -9.36 7.97 -6.78
C TYR A 130 -9.09 8.44 -8.22
N PRO A 131 -9.97 9.24 -8.87
CA PRO A 131 -9.65 9.79 -10.18
C PRO A 131 -8.37 10.62 -10.17
N ILE A 132 -8.18 11.44 -9.12
CA ILE A 132 -6.98 12.28 -8.96
C ILE A 132 -5.73 11.41 -8.89
N LEU A 133 -5.73 10.35 -8.08
CA LEU A 133 -4.61 9.42 -7.95
C LEU A 133 -4.19 8.77 -9.27
N VAL A 134 -5.09 8.62 -10.24
CA VAL A 134 -4.79 7.97 -11.53
C VAL A 134 -4.64 8.96 -12.68
N THR A 135 -4.96 10.24 -12.50
CA THR A 135 -4.89 11.27 -13.56
C THR A 135 -3.80 12.31 -13.34
N LEU A 136 -3.27 12.46 -12.12
CA LEU A 136 -2.13 13.34 -11.87
C LEU A 136 -0.92 12.87 -12.69
N GLU A 137 -0.24 13.80 -13.36
CA GLU A 137 0.94 13.52 -14.15
C GLU A 137 2.01 12.76 -13.35
N HIS A 138 2.27 13.18 -12.13
CA HIS A 138 3.15 12.49 -11.18
C HIS A 138 2.73 11.03 -10.94
N SER A 139 1.46 10.78 -10.64
CA SER A 139 0.94 9.43 -10.41
C SER A 139 1.04 8.56 -11.67
N VAL A 140 0.71 9.13 -12.86
CA VAL A 140 0.80 8.43 -14.16
C VAL A 140 2.23 7.99 -14.44
N LEU A 141 3.24 8.84 -14.18
CA LEU A 141 4.65 8.48 -14.35
C LEU A 141 5.05 7.32 -13.44
N HIS A 142 4.61 7.34 -12.17
CA HIS A 142 4.93 6.29 -11.21
C HIS A 142 4.16 4.98 -11.49
N TYR A 143 2.91 5.05 -11.98
CA TYR A 143 2.23 3.86 -12.47
C TYR A 143 2.93 3.23 -13.68
N ARG A 144 3.44 4.04 -14.61
CA ARG A 144 4.24 3.54 -15.73
C ARG A 144 5.49 2.82 -15.21
N GLN A 145 6.24 3.43 -14.29
CA GLN A 145 7.39 2.80 -13.64
C GLN A 145 7.01 1.48 -12.97
N PHE A 146 5.89 1.43 -12.26
CA PHE A 146 5.39 0.21 -11.63
C PHE A 146 5.13 -0.91 -12.66
N PHE A 147 4.47 -0.61 -13.77
CA PHE A 147 4.25 -1.59 -14.83
C PHE A 147 5.54 -2.04 -15.50
N GLU A 148 6.52 -1.15 -15.69
CA GLU A 148 7.86 -1.52 -16.19
C GLU A 148 8.58 -2.47 -15.22
N ILE A 149 8.43 -2.28 -13.91
CA ILE A 149 8.95 -3.20 -12.89
C ILE A 149 8.31 -4.58 -13.05
N LEU A 150 6.98 -4.66 -13.17
CA LEU A 150 6.27 -5.92 -13.36
C LEU A 150 6.77 -6.68 -14.60
N LEU A 151 6.96 -5.98 -15.72
CA LEU A 151 7.44 -6.58 -16.97
C LEU A 151 8.88 -7.14 -16.86
N ARG A 152 9.73 -6.58 -16.01
CA ARG A 152 11.10 -7.11 -15.77
C ARG A 152 11.12 -8.39 -14.95
N HIS A 153 10.04 -8.72 -14.27
CA HIS A 153 9.94 -9.88 -13.38
C HIS A 153 9.02 -10.98 -13.96
N GLU A 154 8.75 -10.96 -15.27
CA GLU A 154 7.96 -11.99 -15.94
C GLU A 154 8.70 -13.34 -16.09
N GLU A 155 10.03 -13.40 -15.87
CA GLU A 155 10.85 -14.61 -15.98
C GLU A 155 10.96 -15.42 -14.70
#